data_c6e43ed72a4ba7666bc5c26b55682078
#
_entry.id   c6e43ed72a4ba7666bc5c26b55682078
#
_cell.length_a   1.000
_cell.length_b   1.000
_cell.length_c   1.000
_cell.angle_alpha   90.00
_cell.angle_beta   90.00
_cell.angle_gamma   90.00
#
_symmetry.space_group_name_H-M   'P 1'
#
loop_
_entity.id
_entity.type
_entity.pdbx_description
1 polymer ?
#
loop_
_entity_poly.entity_id
_entity_poly.type
_entity_poly.pdbx_seq_one_letter_code
_entity_poly.pdbx_strand_id
1 'polypeptide(L)'
;SAPIYSSVSGTVFKVDTSIDATGYRKPCIIINVEGDEWEESIDRSDKLETLEAHAELTPEEIVNRIKVAGVTGMGGAGFPTFIKLCPPPGAKAECVIINGVECEPYITADYRLMMEHADEILVGLNLLMKAAKVEKGYIGIEDNKPAAIKLFEEKTANDSRIEIVPLAKKY
;
A
#
# COMPACT_ATOMS: atom_id res chain seq x y z
N SER A 1 10.62 -6.93 -10.69
CA SER A 1 11.04 -6.14 -9.52
C SER A 1 10.32 -4.79 -9.55
N ALA A 2 10.07 -4.21 -8.39
CA ALA A 2 9.59 -2.85 -8.28
C ALA A 2 10.76 -1.86 -8.47
N PRO A 3 10.55 -0.67 -9.04
CA PRO A 3 11.52 0.41 -9.03
C PRO A 3 11.90 0.81 -7.60
N ILE A 4 13.13 1.25 -7.43
CA ILE A 4 13.64 1.85 -6.20
C ILE A 4 14.13 3.24 -6.56
N TYR A 5 13.56 4.25 -5.90
CA TYR A 5 13.92 5.64 -6.13
C TYR A 5 14.94 6.11 -5.10
N SER A 6 15.76 7.09 -5.49
CA SER A 6 16.67 7.75 -4.56
C SER A 6 15.87 8.55 -3.53
N SER A 7 16.26 8.47 -2.27
CA SER A 7 15.72 9.30 -1.18
C SER A 7 16.48 10.61 -0.98
N VAL A 8 17.46 10.88 -1.83
CA VAL A 8 18.35 12.04 -1.73
C VAL A 8 18.65 12.58 -3.13
N SER A 9 18.89 13.90 -3.23
CA SER A 9 19.42 14.56 -4.41
C SER A 9 20.95 14.41 -4.45
N GLY A 10 21.54 14.37 -5.62
CA GLY A 10 22.99 14.32 -5.77
C GLY A 10 23.46 13.54 -7.00
N THR A 11 24.75 13.26 -7.01
CA THR A 11 25.42 12.57 -8.13
C THR A 11 25.86 11.17 -7.72
N VAL A 12 25.57 10.17 -8.57
CA VAL A 12 26.06 8.79 -8.34
C VAL A 12 27.58 8.79 -8.36
N PHE A 13 28.18 8.46 -7.22
CA PHE A 13 29.64 8.33 -7.09
C PHE A 13 30.12 6.98 -7.64
N LYS A 14 29.50 5.89 -7.21
CA LYS A 14 29.78 4.54 -7.70
C LYS A 14 28.68 3.52 -7.37
N VAL A 15 28.71 2.41 -8.09
CA VAL A 15 28.00 1.18 -7.73
C VAL A 15 28.99 0.23 -7.08
N ASP A 16 28.65 -0.27 -5.89
CA ASP A 16 29.55 -1.11 -5.09
C ASP A 16 28.73 -2.10 -4.26
N THR A 17 29.34 -2.77 -3.32
CA THR A 17 28.67 -3.59 -2.32
C THR A 17 28.88 -3.03 -0.92
N SER A 18 27.82 -3.00 -0.12
CA SER A 18 27.87 -2.62 1.30
C SER A 18 27.23 -3.69 2.17
N ILE A 19 27.59 -3.70 3.44
CA ILE A 19 26.94 -4.56 4.43
C ILE A 19 25.63 -3.87 4.82
N ASP A 20 24.51 -4.58 4.63
CA ASP A 20 23.18 -4.12 5.02
C ASP A 20 22.91 -4.38 6.52
N ALA A 21 21.73 -3.97 7.00
CA ALA A 21 21.32 -4.17 8.38
C ALA A 21 21.22 -5.66 8.80
N THR A 22 21.18 -6.58 7.84
CA THR A 22 21.16 -8.04 8.10
C THR A 22 22.56 -8.65 8.20
N GLY A 23 23.61 -7.85 8.03
CA GLY A 23 24.99 -8.29 8.07
C GLY A 23 25.52 -8.91 6.76
N TYR A 24 24.75 -8.91 5.69
CA TYR A 24 25.16 -9.45 4.40
C TYR A 24 25.59 -8.35 3.42
N ARG A 25 26.56 -8.69 2.57
CA ARG A 25 26.93 -7.79 1.47
C ARG A 25 25.85 -7.76 0.40
N LYS A 26 25.37 -6.58 0.07
CA LYS A 26 24.37 -6.32 -0.98
C LYS A 26 24.90 -5.28 -1.96
N PRO A 27 24.49 -5.35 -3.24
CA PRO A 27 24.73 -4.28 -4.20
C PRO A 27 24.13 -2.97 -3.68
N CYS A 28 24.85 -1.88 -3.78
CA CYS A 28 24.41 -0.55 -3.41
C CYS A 28 24.86 0.50 -4.42
N ILE A 29 24.12 1.59 -4.48
CA ILE A 29 24.47 2.80 -5.21
C ILE A 29 24.93 3.83 -4.18
N ILE A 30 26.13 4.33 -4.32
CA ILE A 30 26.69 5.36 -3.44
C ILE A 30 26.51 6.70 -4.13
N ILE A 31 25.87 7.63 -3.44
CA ILE A 31 25.52 8.96 -3.95
C ILE A 31 26.24 10.02 -3.12
N ASN A 32 26.94 10.94 -3.80
CA ASN A 32 27.36 12.20 -3.20
C ASN A 32 26.12 13.08 -3.10
N VAL A 33 25.66 13.31 -1.87
CA VAL A 33 24.43 14.09 -1.62
C VAL A 33 24.72 15.57 -1.84
N GLU A 34 23.93 16.20 -2.71
CA GLU A 34 24.02 17.61 -3.03
C GLU A 34 22.59 18.16 -3.26
N GLY A 35 22.25 19.27 -2.61
CA GLY A 35 20.95 19.92 -2.77
C GLY A 35 19.79 19.14 -2.08
N ASP A 36 18.58 19.58 -2.38
CA ASP A 36 17.30 19.00 -1.94
C ASP A 36 16.23 19.20 -3.03
N GLU A 37 16.62 18.89 -4.26
CA GLU A 37 15.73 18.98 -5.41
C GLU A 37 14.83 17.75 -5.47
N TRP A 38 13.56 17.99 -5.76
CA TRP A 38 12.57 16.94 -5.95
C TRP A 38 12.23 16.83 -7.44
N GLU A 39 11.93 15.60 -7.86
CA GLU A 39 11.34 15.38 -9.18
C GLU A 39 10.04 16.18 -9.31
N GLU A 40 9.87 16.91 -10.40
CA GLU A 40 8.68 17.75 -10.65
C GLU A 40 7.36 16.96 -10.67
N SER A 41 7.45 15.67 -10.99
CA SER A 41 6.29 14.76 -11.04
C SER A 41 5.80 14.32 -9.66
N ILE A 42 6.53 14.60 -8.59
CA ILE A 42 6.18 14.17 -7.24
C ILE A 42 5.21 15.18 -6.63
N ASP A 43 3.98 14.75 -6.37
CA ASP A 43 3.06 15.51 -5.55
C ASP A 43 3.52 15.49 -4.08
N ARG A 44 3.81 16.69 -3.56
CA ARG A 44 4.21 16.91 -2.16
C ARG A 44 3.07 17.45 -1.31
N SER A 45 1.86 17.51 -1.85
CA SER A 45 0.68 17.92 -1.10
C SER A 45 0.19 16.77 -0.21
N ASP A 46 -0.36 17.11 0.95
CA ASP A 46 -1.06 16.16 1.83
C ASP A 46 -2.54 16.01 1.42
N LYS A 47 -2.90 16.42 0.20
CA LYS A 47 -4.26 16.30 -0.30
C LYS A 47 -4.55 14.89 -0.74
N LEU A 48 -5.53 14.26 -0.07
CA LEU A 48 -6.11 13.03 -0.57
C LEU A 48 -6.85 13.31 -1.89
N GLU A 49 -6.43 12.63 -2.94
CA GLU A 49 -7.19 12.59 -4.19
C GLU A 49 -8.43 11.71 -4.00
N THR A 50 -9.59 12.21 -4.40
CA THR A 50 -10.85 11.48 -4.28
C THR A 50 -10.99 10.39 -5.34
N LEU A 51 -11.93 9.47 -5.14
CA LEU A 51 -12.23 8.43 -6.15
C LEU A 51 -12.68 9.01 -7.47
N GLU A 52 -13.37 10.16 -7.47
CA GLU A 52 -13.81 10.86 -8.67
C GLU A 52 -12.62 11.32 -9.53
N ALA A 53 -11.51 11.75 -8.90
CA ALA A 53 -10.28 12.11 -9.61
C ALA A 53 -9.65 10.93 -10.36
N HIS A 54 -9.98 9.69 -9.94
CA HIS A 54 -9.49 8.46 -10.52
C HIS A 54 -10.55 7.70 -11.33
N ALA A 55 -11.73 8.29 -11.52
CA ALA A 55 -12.86 7.61 -12.18
C ALA A 55 -12.53 7.12 -13.59
N GLU A 56 -11.79 7.92 -14.36
CA GLU A 56 -11.43 7.62 -15.75
C GLU A 56 -10.25 6.63 -15.89
N LEU A 57 -9.52 6.31 -14.81
CA LEU A 57 -8.40 5.39 -14.88
C LEU A 57 -8.89 3.97 -15.22
N THR A 58 -8.27 3.35 -16.21
CA THR A 58 -8.45 1.93 -16.48
C THR A 58 -7.75 1.06 -15.44
N PRO A 59 -8.16 -0.21 -15.27
CA PRO A 59 -7.45 -1.15 -14.39
C PRO A 59 -5.96 -1.26 -14.71
N GLU A 60 -5.61 -1.28 -15.97
CA GLU A 60 -4.24 -1.39 -16.48
C GLU A 60 -3.41 -0.14 -16.12
N GLU A 61 -4.00 1.04 -16.20
CA GLU A 61 -3.35 2.30 -15.80
C GLU A 61 -3.10 2.35 -14.29
N ILE A 62 -4.06 1.89 -13.48
CA ILE A 62 -3.88 1.79 -12.02
C ILE A 62 -2.71 0.85 -11.69
N VAL A 63 -2.69 -0.35 -12.28
CA VAL A 63 -1.60 -1.32 -12.10
C VAL A 63 -0.25 -0.71 -12.51
N ASN A 64 -0.22 0.01 -13.64
CA ASN A 64 1.01 0.65 -14.11
C ASN A 64 1.48 1.78 -13.18
N ARG A 65 0.57 2.61 -12.67
CA ARG A 65 0.92 3.64 -11.66
C ARG A 65 1.50 3.04 -10.39
N ILE A 66 0.88 1.98 -9.86
CA ILE A 66 1.39 1.23 -8.70
C ILE A 66 2.79 0.67 -8.98
N LYS A 67 3.01 0.14 -10.19
CA LYS A 67 4.31 -0.41 -10.61
C LYS A 67 5.37 0.69 -10.69
N VAL A 68 5.06 1.81 -11.37
CA VAL A 68 5.98 2.94 -11.54
C VAL A 68 6.29 3.60 -10.20
N ALA A 69 5.29 3.75 -9.32
CA ALA A 69 5.49 4.26 -7.97
C ALA A 69 6.31 3.33 -7.05
N GLY A 70 6.64 2.11 -7.49
CA GLY A 70 7.46 1.17 -6.73
C GLY A 70 6.76 0.59 -5.50
N VAL A 71 5.44 0.60 -5.45
CA VAL A 71 4.66 0.14 -4.29
C VAL A 71 4.86 -1.34 -4.04
N THR A 72 5.27 -1.69 -2.82
CA THR A 72 5.46 -3.05 -2.35
C THR A 72 4.66 -3.32 -1.09
N GLY A 73 4.41 -4.60 -0.81
CA GLY A 73 3.77 -5.01 0.45
C GLY A 73 4.66 -4.72 1.65
N MET A 74 4.11 -4.12 2.69
CA MET A 74 4.82 -3.71 3.91
C MET A 74 4.80 -4.78 5.01
N GLY A 75 4.24 -5.96 4.75
CA GLY A 75 4.18 -7.09 5.70
C GLY A 75 5.46 -7.92 5.78
N GLY A 76 6.63 -7.35 5.48
CA GLY A 76 7.96 -7.95 5.64
C GLY A 76 8.59 -8.51 4.36
N ALA A 77 7.83 -9.11 3.45
CA ALA A 77 8.36 -9.74 2.24
C ALA A 77 8.73 -8.74 1.12
N GLY A 78 8.26 -7.50 1.18
CA GLY A 78 8.50 -6.50 0.14
C GLY A 78 7.98 -6.91 -1.24
N PHE A 79 6.92 -7.74 -1.29
CA PHE A 79 6.41 -8.27 -2.56
C PHE A 79 5.76 -7.16 -3.39
N PRO A 80 6.09 -7.01 -4.68
CA PRO A 80 5.56 -5.94 -5.51
C PRO A 80 4.04 -6.01 -5.64
N THR A 81 3.34 -4.94 -5.27
CA THR A 81 1.87 -4.90 -5.23
C THR A 81 1.25 -5.09 -6.61
N PHE A 82 1.85 -4.52 -7.66
CA PHE A 82 1.32 -4.68 -9.02
C PHE A 82 1.26 -6.14 -9.47
N ILE A 83 2.14 -7.03 -8.98
CA ILE A 83 2.12 -8.46 -9.33
C ILE A 83 0.90 -9.15 -8.70
N LYS A 84 0.50 -8.75 -7.49
CA LYS A 84 -0.69 -9.27 -6.82
C LYS A 84 -1.98 -8.96 -7.60
N LEU A 85 -1.98 -7.85 -8.35
CA LEU A 85 -3.11 -7.40 -9.16
C LEU A 85 -3.15 -8.02 -10.56
N CYS A 86 -2.14 -8.81 -10.90
CA CYS A 86 -2.03 -9.53 -12.18
C CYS A 86 -2.08 -11.04 -11.94
N PRO A 87 -3.26 -11.63 -11.71
CA PRO A 87 -3.37 -13.07 -11.50
C PRO A 87 -2.82 -13.84 -12.70
N PRO A 88 -2.25 -15.05 -12.50
CA PRO A 88 -1.73 -15.87 -13.59
C PRO A 88 -2.84 -16.28 -14.56
N PRO A 89 -2.50 -16.64 -15.82
CA PRO A 89 -3.47 -17.06 -16.80
C PRO A 89 -4.38 -18.18 -16.26
N GLY A 90 -5.68 -18.01 -16.41
CA GLY A 90 -6.70 -18.97 -15.95
C GLY A 90 -7.16 -18.76 -14.50
N ALA A 91 -6.48 -17.92 -13.71
CA ALA A 91 -6.93 -17.52 -12.39
C ALA A 91 -7.68 -16.18 -12.45
N LYS A 92 -8.65 -16.00 -11.54
CA LYS A 92 -9.38 -14.75 -11.34
C LYS A 92 -9.38 -14.42 -9.85
N ALA A 93 -9.22 -13.15 -9.52
CA ALA A 93 -9.52 -12.67 -8.19
C ALA A 93 -11.04 -12.65 -7.99
N GLU A 94 -11.52 -12.99 -6.80
CA GLU A 94 -12.94 -12.91 -6.43
C GLU A 94 -13.22 -11.69 -5.57
N CYS A 95 -12.24 -11.26 -4.79
CA CYS A 95 -12.32 -10.09 -3.91
C CYS A 95 -10.95 -9.50 -3.65
N VAL A 96 -10.92 -8.31 -3.04
CA VAL A 96 -9.73 -7.72 -2.42
C VAL A 96 -9.92 -7.80 -0.91
N ILE A 97 -8.86 -8.20 -0.20
CA ILE A 97 -8.85 -8.24 1.26
C ILE A 97 -7.73 -7.33 1.75
N ILE A 98 -8.10 -6.33 2.54
CA ILE A 98 -7.15 -5.53 3.32
C ILE A 98 -6.93 -6.23 4.66
N ASN A 99 -5.68 -6.54 4.93
CA ASN A 99 -5.28 -7.11 6.21
C ASN A 99 -5.01 -5.99 7.22
N GLY A 100 -5.98 -5.69 8.08
CA GLY A 100 -5.86 -4.78 9.22
C GLY A 100 -5.60 -5.51 10.54
N VAL A 101 -5.11 -6.75 10.48
CA VAL A 101 -4.72 -7.53 11.66
C VAL A 101 -3.30 -7.16 12.07
N GLU A 102 -3.14 -6.73 13.31
CA GLU A 102 -1.87 -6.31 13.90
C GLU A 102 -1.57 -7.18 15.12
N CYS A 103 -0.97 -8.35 14.85
CA CYS A 103 -0.83 -9.40 15.85
C CYS A 103 0.40 -9.25 16.76
N GLU A 104 1.42 -8.47 16.39
CA GLU A 104 2.63 -8.31 17.18
C GLU A 104 2.35 -7.53 18.48
N PRO A 105 2.79 -8.06 19.63
CA PRO A 105 2.64 -7.36 20.90
C PRO A 105 3.29 -5.96 20.89
N TYR A 106 2.59 -4.98 21.46
CA TYR A 106 3.02 -3.58 21.58
C TYR A 106 3.15 -2.78 20.29
N ILE A 107 2.90 -3.36 19.12
CA ILE A 107 2.83 -2.61 17.86
C ILE A 107 1.43 -2.03 17.72
N THR A 108 1.36 -0.76 17.29
CA THR A 108 0.11 -0.01 17.08
C THR A 108 0.15 0.81 15.79
N ALA A 109 1.06 0.49 14.87
CA ALA A 109 1.24 1.23 13.63
C ALA A 109 0.02 1.12 12.71
N ASP A 110 -0.50 -0.09 12.52
CA ASP A 110 -1.66 -0.33 11.66
C ASP A 110 -2.94 0.25 12.29
N TYR A 111 -3.09 0.11 13.62
CA TYR A 111 -4.21 0.72 14.34
C TYR A 111 -4.22 2.25 14.18
N ARG A 112 -3.06 2.90 14.36
CA ARG A 112 -2.93 4.34 14.18
C ARG A 112 -3.24 4.75 12.73
N LEU A 113 -2.71 4.01 11.76
CA LEU A 113 -3.00 4.22 10.35
C LEU A 113 -4.50 4.12 10.05
N MET A 114 -5.17 3.09 10.57
CA MET A 114 -6.62 2.93 10.42
C MET A 114 -7.40 4.10 11.03
N MET A 115 -6.98 4.61 12.18
CA MET A 115 -7.69 5.70 12.87
C MET A 115 -7.43 7.07 12.23
N GLU A 116 -6.23 7.32 11.72
CA GLU A 116 -5.81 8.62 11.22
C GLU A 116 -6.00 8.78 9.70
N HIS A 117 -5.95 7.66 8.94
CA HIS A 117 -5.95 7.64 7.48
C HIS A 117 -7.02 6.69 6.90
N ALA A 118 -8.18 6.61 7.55
CA ALA A 118 -9.26 5.72 7.10
C ALA A 118 -9.74 6.03 5.67
N ASP A 119 -9.79 7.30 5.29
CA ASP A 119 -10.28 7.71 3.97
C ASP A 119 -9.29 7.30 2.87
N GLU A 120 -7.99 7.43 3.11
CA GLU A 120 -6.94 6.97 2.20
C GLU A 120 -6.99 5.46 2.01
N ILE A 121 -7.23 4.70 3.09
CA ILE A 121 -7.38 3.25 3.03
C ILE A 121 -8.59 2.86 2.17
N LEU A 122 -9.73 3.54 2.32
CA LEU A 122 -10.94 3.28 1.54
C LEU A 122 -10.77 3.66 0.07
N VAL A 123 -10.12 4.78 -0.24
CA VAL A 123 -9.76 5.15 -1.61
C VAL A 123 -8.85 4.08 -2.21
N GLY A 124 -7.81 3.68 -1.47
CA GLY A 124 -6.88 2.63 -1.89
C GLY A 124 -7.58 1.30 -2.17
N LEU A 125 -8.49 0.86 -1.27
CA LEU A 125 -9.27 -0.37 -1.46
C LEU A 125 -10.11 -0.33 -2.73
N ASN A 126 -10.81 0.78 -3.00
CA ASN A 126 -11.61 0.93 -4.21
C ASN A 126 -10.75 0.89 -5.48
N LEU A 127 -9.57 1.53 -5.47
CA LEU A 127 -8.62 1.47 -6.58
C LEU A 127 -8.10 0.04 -6.79
N LEU A 128 -7.79 -0.69 -5.72
CA LEU A 128 -7.37 -2.08 -5.81
C LEU A 128 -8.49 -2.99 -6.34
N MET A 129 -9.73 -2.78 -5.92
CA MET A 129 -10.90 -3.52 -6.44
C MET A 129 -11.07 -3.27 -7.94
N LYS A 130 -10.95 -2.01 -8.37
CA LYS A 130 -11.01 -1.64 -9.79
C LYS A 130 -9.87 -2.28 -10.58
N ALA A 131 -8.64 -2.23 -10.08
CA ALA A 131 -7.48 -2.82 -10.71
C ALA A 131 -7.57 -4.36 -10.83
N ALA A 132 -8.08 -5.03 -9.79
CA ALA A 132 -8.28 -6.48 -9.76
C ALA A 132 -9.55 -6.92 -10.51
N LYS A 133 -10.39 -5.98 -10.97
CA LYS A 133 -11.68 -6.22 -11.64
C LYS A 133 -12.65 -7.05 -10.79
N VAL A 134 -12.77 -6.71 -9.50
CA VAL A 134 -13.64 -7.39 -8.53
C VAL A 134 -14.66 -6.42 -7.94
N GLU A 135 -15.80 -6.99 -7.53
CA GLU A 135 -16.94 -6.23 -6.98
C GLU A 135 -16.97 -6.20 -5.44
N LYS A 136 -16.12 -6.99 -4.78
CA LYS A 136 -16.13 -7.13 -3.33
C LYS A 136 -14.77 -6.81 -2.72
N GLY A 137 -14.81 -6.04 -1.64
CA GLY A 137 -13.68 -5.71 -0.79
C GLY A 137 -13.98 -6.06 0.67
N TYR A 138 -12.97 -6.55 1.38
CA TYR A 138 -13.06 -6.87 2.80
C TYR A 138 -11.93 -6.15 3.54
N ILE A 139 -12.23 -5.70 4.76
CA ILE A 139 -11.22 -5.21 5.69
C ILE A 139 -11.30 -6.06 6.95
N GLY A 140 -10.30 -6.90 7.16
CA GLY A 140 -10.20 -7.73 8.37
C GLY A 140 -9.53 -6.93 9.49
N ILE A 141 -10.21 -6.78 10.63
CA ILE A 141 -9.71 -6.03 11.80
C ILE A 141 -9.87 -6.91 13.03
N GLU A 142 -8.87 -6.93 13.93
CA GLU A 142 -8.98 -7.66 15.20
C GLU A 142 -10.12 -7.12 16.06
N ASP A 143 -10.88 -8.01 16.70
CA ASP A 143 -12.03 -7.68 17.56
C ASP A 143 -11.65 -6.86 18.81
N ASN A 144 -10.38 -6.86 19.19
CA ASN A 144 -9.83 -6.00 20.25
C ASN A 144 -9.64 -4.53 19.85
N LYS A 145 -10.01 -4.15 18.61
CA LYS A 145 -9.92 -2.79 18.06
C LYS A 145 -11.31 -2.20 17.71
N PRO A 146 -12.25 -2.14 18.67
CA PRO A 146 -13.64 -1.78 18.40
C PRO A 146 -13.81 -0.37 17.82
N ALA A 147 -12.90 0.57 18.15
CA ALA A 147 -12.96 1.92 17.61
C ALA A 147 -12.67 1.95 16.10
N ALA A 148 -11.68 1.18 15.64
CA ALA A 148 -11.38 1.07 14.21
C ALA A 148 -12.51 0.37 13.46
N ILE A 149 -13.04 -0.74 13.99
CA ILE A 149 -14.19 -1.44 13.41
C ILE A 149 -15.34 -0.46 13.21
N LYS A 150 -15.75 0.22 14.27
CA LYS A 150 -16.85 1.20 14.22
C LYS A 150 -16.60 2.31 13.20
N LEU A 151 -15.39 2.87 13.17
CA LEU A 151 -15.02 3.91 12.22
C LEU A 151 -15.21 3.46 10.76
N PHE A 152 -14.71 2.26 10.43
CA PHE A 152 -14.85 1.74 9.07
C PHE A 152 -16.29 1.34 8.74
N GLU A 153 -17.05 0.74 9.67
CA GLU A 153 -18.48 0.46 9.49
C GLU A 153 -19.28 1.74 9.20
N GLU A 154 -19.02 2.82 9.94
CA GLU A 154 -19.68 4.11 9.71
C GLU A 154 -19.33 4.69 8.34
N LYS A 155 -18.04 4.63 7.94
CA LYS A 155 -17.58 5.16 6.65
C LYS A 155 -18.05 4.34 5.44
N THR A 156 -18.27 3.04 5.61
CA THR A 156 -18.72 2.13 4.54
C THR A 156 -20.22 1.85 4.56
N ALA A 157 -20.99 2.45 5.47
CA ALA A 157 -22.41 2.16 5.66
C ALA A 157 -23.26 2.29 4.37
N ASN A 158 -22.83 3.12 3.43
CA ASN A 158 -23.52 3.34 2.14
C ASN A 158 -22.87 2.59 0.95
N ASP A 159 -21.83 1.81 1.18
CA ASP A 159 -21.16 1.03 0.14
C ASP A 159 -21.25 -0.48 0.42
N SER A 160 -22.27 -1.12 -0.11
CA SER A 160 -22.52 -2.55 0.07
C SER A 160 -21.45 -3.47 -0.57
N ARG A 161 -20.47 -2.91 -1.28
CA ARG A 161 -19.36 -3.67 -1.86
C ARG A 161 -18.25 -3.94 -0.84
N ILE A 162 -18.17 -3.12 0.21
CA ILE A 162 -17.12 -3.21 1.22
C ILE A 162 -17.73 -3.77 2.52
N GLU A 163 -17.07 -4.78 3.08
CA GLU A 163 -17.48 -5.42 4.33
C GLU A 163 -16.34 -5.37 5.35
N ILE A 164 -16.67 -4.97 6.57
CA ILE A 164 -15.74 -4.99 7.70
C ILE A 164 -15.89 -6.32 8.43
N VAL A 165 -14.80 -7.04 8.56
CA VAL A 165 -14.79 -8.38 9.14
C VAL A 165 -14.04 -8.37 10.47
N PRO A 166 -14.75 -8.35 11.61
CA PRO A 166 -14.12 -8.51 12.91
C PRO A 166 -13.52 -9.92 13.05
N LEU A 167 -12.24 -9.99 13.39
CA LEU A 167 -11.50 -11.24 13.49
C LEU A 167 -11.11 -11.50 14.95
N ALA A 168 -11.46 -12.68 15.45
CA ALA A 168 -11.10 -13.07 16.81
C ALA A 168 -9.57 -13.18 16.94
N LYS A 169 -9.00 -12.45 17.89
CA LYS A 169 -7.59 -12.58 18.22
C LYS A 169 -7.31 -13.95 18.86
N LYS A 170 -6.43 -14.72 18.23
CA LYS A 170 -5.97 -16.02 18.75
C LYS A 170 -4.45 -15.98 18.90
N TYR A 171 -3.97 -16.45 20.04
CA TYR A 171 -2.56 -16.66 20.34
C TYR A 171 -2.20 -18.14 20.15
#